data_befcb772a021ae2bf1a244a49a7c09a5
#
_entry.id   befcb772a021ae2bf1a244a49a7c09a5
#
_cell.length_a   1.000
_cell.length_b   1.000
_cell.length_c   1.000
_cell.angle_alpha   90.00
_cell.angle_beta   90.00
_cell.angle_gamma   90.00
#
_symmetry.space_group_name_H-M   'P 1'
#
loop_
_entity.id
_entity.type
_entity.pdbx_description
1 polymer ?
#
loop_
_entity_poly.entity_id
_entity_poly.type
_entity_poly.pdbx_seq_one_letter_code
_entity_poly.pdbx_strand_id
1 'polypeptide(L)'
;VLLRKLFIPLSLILVMLAACNNGPAPEEQIYEHLEEAVSLEEEFREQQEPIVELERKEQELYNKIINLSMDEFDQIKEYSQEAASLVEERQEKIDREKESIDAAKEEFDKIEPIIDDLDEEEQAEAKEEAQKLVETMNNRYDAYQQLYESYQSAIELDKELYELLQQEDLEEETLQNQIDKINDSYDKVIEANEEFNQYTEQYNKQKKTFYESTDLNVEYSEQENGASESESNEQEKEDNPDSEKDDTDQE
;
A
#
# COMPACT_ATOMS: atom_id res chain seq x y z
N VAL A 1 -4.79 27.56 -3.64
CA VAL A 1 -3.48 27.88 -4.20
C VAL A 1 -3.07 26.69 -5.05
N LEU A 2 -3.01 26.87 -6.38
CA LEU A 2 -2.69 25.80 -7.34
C LEU A 2 -1.26 25.30 -7.11
N LEU A 3 -1.09 24.08 -6.66
CA LEU A 3 0.18 23.34 -6.79
C LEU A 3 0.24 22.72 -8.19
N ARG A 4 1.07 23.34 -9.00
CA ARG A 4 1.41 22.90 -10.35
C ARG A 4 2.51 21.83 -10.19
N LYS A 5 2.10 20.54 -10.12
CA LYS A 5 3.06 19.42 -10.14
C LYS A 5 3.75 19.39 -11.50
N LEU A 6 5.04 19.62 -11.48
CA LEU A 6 5.91 19.55 -12.65
C LEU A 6 6.27 18.07 -12.87
N PHE A 7 5.63 17.43 -13.84
CA PHE A 7 6.08 16.13 -14.33
C PHE A 7 7.38 16.34 -15.11
N ILE A 8 8.49 15.87 -14.58
CA ILE A 8 9.75 15.77 -15.31
C ILE A 8 9.84 14.35 -15.84
N PRO A 9 9.86 14.15 -17.16
CA PRO A 9 10.07 12.82 -17.71
C PRO A 9 11.50 12.39 -17.40
N LEU A 10 11.64 11.20 -16.81
CA LEU A 10 12.90 10.53 -16.56
C LEU A 10 13.60 10.26 -17.92
N SER A 11 14.56 11.10 -18.28
CA SER A 11 15.38 10.88 -19.46
C SER A 11 16.45 9.86 -19.14
N LEU A 12 16.25 8.64 -19.60
CA LEU A 12 17.22 7.55 -19.61
C LEU A 12 18.44 8.00 -20.43
N ILE A 13 19.56 8.32 -19.80
CA ILE A 13 20.85 8.52 -20.47
C ILE A 13 21.56 7.18 -20.49
N LEU A 14 21.39 6.48 -21.61
CA LEU A 14 22.12 5.25 -21.90
C LEU A 14 23.57 5.63 -22.27
N VAL A 15 24.52 5.44 -21.38
CA VAL A 15 25.95 5.52 -21.71
C VAL A 15 26.38 4.17 -22.26
N MET A 16 26.43 4.08 -23.58
CA MET A 16 26.98 2.91 -24.27
C MET A 16 28.49 2.88 -24.08
N LEU A 17 29.01 2.04 -23.19
CA LEU A 17 30.39 1.59 -23.22
C LEU A 17 30.48 0.43 -24.21
N ALA A 18 31.14 0.68 -25.33
CA ALA A 18 31.43 -0.34 -26.35
C ALA A 18 32.52 -1.29 -25.83
N ALA A 19 32.12 -2.39 -25.23
CA ALA A 19 32.99 -3.54 -24.97
C ALA A 19 32.62 -4.69 -25.90
N CYS A 20 33.61 -5.36 -26.41
CA CYS A 20 33.54 -6.35 -27.47
C CYS A 20 32.75 -7.61 -27.10
N ASN A 21 31.74 -7.94 -27.89
CA ASN A 21 31.38 -9.28 -28.35
C ASN A 21 30.86 -10.34 -27.38
N ASN A 22 30.15 -9.93 -26.31
CA ASN A 22 29.14 -10.75 -25.63
C ASN A 22 28.06 -9.78 -25.15
N GLY A 23 26.77 -10.18 -25.07
CA GLY A 23 25.65 -9.34 -24.64
C GLY A 23 25.95 -8.52 -23.38
N PRO A 24 24.96 -7.79 -22.84
CA PRO A 24 25.15 -7.02 -21.61
C PRO A 24 25.69 -7.91 -20.48
N ALA A 25 26.53 -7.34 -19.62
CA ALA A 25 27.08 -8.06 -18.47
C ALA A 25 25.95 -8.55 -17.53
N PRO A 26 26.14 -9.64 -16.76
CA PRO A 26 25.07 -10.15 -15.88
C PRO A 26 24.52 -9.09 -14.93
N GLU A 27 25.33 -8.25 -14.33
CA GLU A 27 24.91 -7.14 -13.47
C GLU A 27 24.09 -6.07 -14.21
N GLU A 28 24.40 -5.81 -15.50
CA GLU A 28 23.59 -4.91 -16.33
C GLU A 28 22.22 -5.50 -16.63
N GLN A 29 22.13 -6.80 -16.88
CA GLN A 29 20.87 -7.50 -17.10
C GLN A 29 20.00 -7.51 -15.83
N ILE A 30 20.61 -7.79 -14.66
CA ILE A 30 19.91 -7.72 -13.38
C ILE A 30 19.37 -6.30 -13.17
N TYR A 31 20.19 -5.28 -13.39
CA TYR A 31 19.76 -3.87 -13.29
C TYR A 31 18.56 -3.57 -14.18
N GLU A 32 18.58 -4.00 -15.45
CA GLU A 32 17.46 -3.77 -16.39
C GLU A 32 16.16 -4.39 -15.87
N HIS A 33 16.18 -5.61 -15.33
CA HIS A 33 15.01 -6.26 -14.77
C HIS A 33 14.53 -5.59 -13.48
N LEU A 34 15.43 -5.11 -12.62
CA LEU A 34 15.08 -4.39 -11.41
C LEU A 34 14.40 -3.05 -11.71
N GLU A 35 14.88 -2.30 -12.70
CA GLU A 35 14.27 -1.02 -13.09
C GLU A 35 12.94 -1.23 -13.84
N GLU A 36 12.81 -2.28 -14.64
CA GLU A 36 11.52 -2.64 -15.25
C GLU A 36 10.50 -3.05 -14.18
N ALA A 37 10.90 -3.82 -13.16
CA ALA A 37 10.03 -4.15 -12.04
C ALA A 37 9.54 -2.90 -11.29
N VAL A 38 10.41 -1.92 -11.04
CA VAL A 38 10.02 -0.61 -10.47
C VAL A 38 9.04 0.15 -11.35
N SER A 39 9.21 0.09 -12.68
CA SER A 39 8.29 0.71 -13.64
C SER A 39 6.91 0.06 -13.59
N LEU A 40 6.85 -1.28 -13.45
CA LEU A 40 5.60 -2.02 -13.34
C LEU A 40 4.83 -1.74 -12.04
N GLU A 41 5.50 -1.24 -11.00
CA GLU A 41 4.84 -0.79 -9.75
C GLU A 41 4.24 0.65 -9.85
N GLU A 42 4.28 1.31 -11.01
CA GLU A 42 3.71 2.65 -11.15
C GLU A 42 2.20 2.65 -10.93
N GLU A 43 1.48 1.67 -11.49
CA GLU A 43 0.02 1.53 -11.29
C GLU A 43 -0.32 1.30 -9.80
N PHE A 44 0.46 0.51 -9.05
CA PHE A 44 0.31 0.37 -7.60
C PHE A 44 0.37 1.74 -6.90
N ARG A 45 1.37 2.55 -7.20
CA ARG A 45 1.51 3.89 -6.59
C ARG A 45 0.38 4.84 -6.98
N GLU A 46 -0.12 4.74 -8.21
CA GLU A 46 -1.20 5.58 -8.71
C GLU A 46 -2.56 5.29 -8.05
N GLN A 47 -2.78 4.07 -7.57
CA GLN A 47 -4.04 3.70 -6.90
C GLN A 47 -4.11 4.14 -5.43
N GLN A 48 -2.99 4.43 -4.75
CA GLN A 48 -2.96 4.76 -3.32
C GLN A 48 -3.83 5.98 -2.96
N GLU A 49 -3.66 7.11 -3.63
CA GLU A 49 -4.44 8.33 -3.38
C GLU A 49 -5.95 8.13 -3.71
N PRO A 50 -6.34 7.51 -4.83
CA PRO A 50 -7.74 7.16 -5.11
C PRO A 50 -8.39 6.26 -4.05
N ILE A 51 -7.69 5.26 -3.51
CA ILE A 51 -8.22 4.37 -2.46
C ILE A 51 -8.54 5.17 -1.20
N VAL A 52 -7.59 5.97 -0.71
CA VAL A 52 -7.79 6.84 0.48
C VAL A 52 -8.95 7.82 0.28
N GLU A 53 -9.11 8.37 -0.93
CA GLU A 53 -10.23 9.27 -1.23
C GLU A 53 -11.59 8.54 -1.22
N LEU A 54 -11.65 7.28 -1.69
CA LEU A 54 -12.85 6.45 -1.62
C LEU A 54 -13.21 6.11 -0.17
N GLU A 55 -12.24 5.72 0.65
CA GLU A 55 -12.42 5.46 2.09
C GLU A 55 -12.96 6.69 2.82
N ARG A 56 -12.41 7.86 2.54
CA ARG A 56 -12.89 9.11 3.13
C ARG A 56 -14.34 9.41 2.76
N LYS A 57 -14.74 9.21 1.50
CA LYS A 57 -16.13 9.41 1.05
C LYS A 57 -17.08 8.41 1.68
N GLU A 58 -16.66 7.15 1.77
CA GLU A 58 -17.40 6.09 2.43
C GLU A 58 -17.65 6.42 3.90
N GLN A 59 -16.61 6.86 4.62
CA GLN A 59 -16.71 7.32 6.00
C GLN A 59 -17.70 8.51 6.16
N GLU A 60 -17.71 9.46 5.23
CA GLU A 60 -18.66 10.58 5.23
C GLU A 60 -20.11 10.11 5.05
N LEU A 61 -20.34 9.12 4.17
CA LEU A 61 -21.68 8.52 4.00
C LEU A 61 -22.11 7.74 5.24
N TYR A 62 -21.23 6.92 5.81
CA TYR A 62 -21.49 6.22 7.07
C TYR A 62 -21.87 7.20 8.18
N ASN A 63 -21.13 8.30 8.34
CA ASN A 63 -21.44 9.33 9.32
C ASN A 63 -22.80 10.01 9.07
N LYS A 64 -23.24 10.15 7.83
CA LYS A 64 -24.61 10.63 7.54
C LYS A 64 -25.64 9.59 7.96
N ILE A 65 -25.43 8.33 7.62
CA ILE A 65 -26.36 7.23 7.94
C ILE A 65 -26.62 7.13 9.45
N ILE A 66 -25.57 7.12 10.28
CA ILE A 66 -25.71 6.95 11.73
C ILE A 66 -26.38 8.15 12.42
N ASN A 67 -26.49 9.30 11.76
CA ASN A 67 -27.20 10.47 12.27
C ASN A 67 -28.69 10.54 11.85
N LEU A 68 -29.16 9.61 11.01
CA LEU A 68 -30.56 9.52 10.59
C LEU A 68 -31.40 8.66 11.56
N SER A 69 -32.68 8.97 11.61
CA SER A 69 -33.68 8.17 12.34
C SER A 69 -34.37 7.18 11.38
N MET A 70 -35.06 6.18 11.93
CA MET A 70 -35.85 5.22 11.14
C MET A 70 -37.01 5.89 10.38
N ASP A 71 -37.44 7.07 10.75
CA ASP A 71 -38.42 7.85 9.95
C ASP A 71 -37.83 8.36 8.62
N GLU A 72 -36.47 8.32 8.50
CA GLU A 72 -35.69 8.73 7.32
C GLU A 72 -35.11 7.53 6.58
N PHE A 73 -35.72 6.36 6.72
CA PHE A 73 -35.19 5.09 6.19
C PHE A 73 -34.87 5.12 4.68
N ASP A 74 -35.66 5.83 3.88
CA ASP A 74 -35.37 6.02 2.45
C ASP A 74 -34.00 6.68 2.21
N GLN A 75 -33.58 7.63 3.06
CA GLN A 75 -32.27 8.27 2.98
C GLN A 75 -31.15 7.33 3.45
N ILE A 76 -31.40 6.55 4.52
CA ILE A 76 -30.47 5.51 4.98
C ILE A 76 -30.17 4.56 3.81
N LYS A 77 -31.21 4.11 3.12
CA LYS A 77 -31.09 3.21 1.98
C LYS A 77 -30.32 3.84 0.81
N GLU A 78 -30.62 5.10 0.47
CA GLU A 78 -29.93 5.84 -0.60
C GLU A 78 -28.42 5.96 -0.30
N TYR A 79 -28.05 6.42 0.90
CA TYR A 79 -26.64 6.56 1.29
C TYR A 79 -25.93 5.21 1.41
N SER A 80 -26.62 4.15 1.87
CA SER A 80 -26.04 2.81 1.92
C SER A 80 -25.75 2.26 0.52
N GLN A 81 -26.61 2.53 -0.48
CA GLN A 81 -26.36 2.16 -1.86
C GLN A 81 -25.19 2.93 -2.47
N GLU A 82 -25.08 4.22 -2.17
CA GLU A 82 -23.95 5.05 -2.60
C GLU A 82 -22.63 4.55 -1.99
N ALA A 83 -22.64 4.26 -0.68
CA ALA A 83 -21.47 3.72 0.00
C ALA A 83 -21.05 2.33 -0.54
N ALA A 84 -22.01 1.45 -0.78
CA ALA A 84 -21.74 0.14 -1.41
C ALA A 84 -21.05 0.30 -2.78
N SER A 85 -21.45 1.30 -3.58
CA SER A 85 -20.78 1.58 -4.87
C SER A 85 -19.35 2.07 -4.67
N LEU A 86 -19.06 2.86 -3.63
CA LEU A 86 -17.68 3.28 -3.32
C LEU A 86 -16.81 2.10 -2.89
N VAL A 87 -17.36 1.16 -2.12
CA VAL A 87 -16.69 -0.09 -1.74
C VAL A 87 -16.35 -0.93 -2.97
N GLU A 88 -17.25 -1.02 -3.96
CA GLU A 88 -16.98 -1.71 -5.22
C GLU A 88 -15.87 -1.01 -6.03
N GLU A 89 -15.89 0.32 -6.12
CA GLU A 89 -14.83 1.08 -6.78
C GLU A 89 -13.47 0.90 -6.07
N ARG A 90 -13.45 0.85 -4.73
CA ARG A 90 -12.25 0.59 -3.94
C ARG A 90 -11.70 -0.80 -4.21
N GLN A 91 -12.57 -1.83 -4.30
CA GLN A 91 -12.20 -3.18 -4.70
C GLN A 91 -11.45 -3.19 -6.04
N GLU A 92 -11.98 -2.50 -7.06
CA GLU A 92 -11.36 -2.43 -8.39
C GLU A 92 -9.95 -1.78 -8.33
N LYS A 93 -9.75 -0.79 -7.45
CA LYS A 93 -8.45 -0.15 -7.27
C LYS A 93 -7.43 -1.10 -6.63
N ILE A 94 -7.83 -1.81 -5.60
CA ILE A 94 -7.01 -2.80 -4.89
C ILE A 94 -6.65 -3.97 -5.82
N ASP A 95 -7.57 -4.40 -6.68
CA ASP A 95 -7.29 -5.44 -7.67
C ASP A 95 -6.23 -4.99 -8.70
N ARG A 96 -6.25 -3.70 -9.12
CA ARG A 96 -5.22 -3.13 -9.99
C ARG A 96 -3.86 -3.03 -9.31
N GLU A 97 -3.83 -2.66 -8.03
CA GLU A 97 -2.59 -2.72 -7.24
C GLU A 97 -1.99 -4.11 -7.23
N LYS A 98 -2.85 -5.12 -6.99
CA LYS A 98 -2.46 -6.53 -6.98
C LYS A 98 -1.85 -6.96 -8.31
N GLU A 99 -2.50 -6.63 -9.44
CA GLU A 99 -2.00 -6.92 -10.78
C GLU A 99 -0.64 -6.27 -11.03
N SER A 100 -0.45 -5.02 -10.58
CA SER A 100 0.81 -4.28 -10.71
C SER A 100 1.95 -4.93 -9.92
N ILE A 101 1.71 -5.28 -8.66
CA ILE A 101 2.72 -5.95 -7.81
C ILE A 101 3.04 -7.36 -8.33
N ASP A 102 2.04 -8.10 -8.82
CA ASP A 102 2.27 -9.42 -9.42
C ASP A 102 3.13 -9.32 -10.68
N ALA A 103 2.85 -8.36 -11.56
CA ALA A 103 3.65 -8.13 -12.76
C ALA A 103 5.10 -7.72 -12.42
N ALA A 104 5.29 -6.86 -11.43
CA ALA A 104 6.61 -6.47 -10.94
C ALA A 104 7.37 -7.66 -10.37
N LYS A 105 6.70 -8.55 -9.63
CA LYS A 105 7.31 -9.77 -9.09
C LYS A 105 7.74 -10.74 -10.21
N GLU A 106 6.88 -10.95 -11.22
CA GLU A 106 7.21 -11.78 -12.39
C GLU A 106 8.44 -11.24 -13.16
N GLU A 107 8.56 -9.92 -13.28
CA GLU A 107 9.72 -9.29 -13.89
C GLU A 107 10.98 -9.46 -13.04
N PHE A 108 10.85 -9.22 -11.74
CA PHE A 108 11.93 -9.40 -10.78
C PHE A 108 12.47 -10.83 -10.78
N ASP A 109 11.62 -11.85 -10.83
CA ASP A 109 12.05 -13.26 -10.78
C ASP A 109 12.96 -13.67 -11.93
N LYS A 110 13.03 -12.89 -13.00
CA LYS A 110 13.94 -13.13 -14.11
C LYS A 110 15.40 -12.94 -13.75
N ILE A 111 15.72 -12.29 -12.62
CA ILE A 111 17.10 -12.12 -12.17
C ILE A 111 17.70 -13.41 -11.61
N GLU A 112 16.89 -14.32 -11.04
CA GLU A 112 17.40 -15.53 -10.39
C GLU A 112 18.36 -16.35 -11.27
N PRO A 113 18.01 -16.71 -12.53
CA PRO A 113 18.93 -17.44 -13.39
C PRO A 113 20.18 -16.63 -13.79
N ILE A 114 20.09 -15.28 -13.78
CA ILE A 114 21.21 -14.40 -14.15
C ILE A 114 22.22 -14.31 -13.01
N ILE A 115 21.79 -14.42 -11.76
CA ILE A 115 22.67 -14.41 -10.58
C ILE A 115 23.71 -15.55 -10.66
N ASP A 116 23.35 -16.68 -11.24
CA ASP A 116 24.25 -17.81 -11.40
C ASP A 116 25.40 -17.51 -12.40
N ASP A 117 25.17 -16.58 -13.32
CA ASP A 117 26.16 -16.15 -14.34
C ASP A 117 27.15 -15.11 -13.79
N LEU A 118 26.97 -14.57 -12.58
CA LEU A 118 27.92 -13.70 -11.91
C LEU A 118 29.18 -14.50 -11.53
N ASP A 119 30.36 -13.95 -11.83
CA ASP A 119 31.66 -14.60 -11.57
C ASP A 119 31.90 -14.79 -10.06
N GLU A 120 32.29 -15.99 -9.66
CA GLU A 120 32.49 -16.36 -8.25
C GLU A 120 33.75 -15.77 -7.61
N GLU A 121 34.72 -15.31 -8.41
CA GLU A 121 35.97 -14.75 -7.93
C GLU A 121 35.97 -13.22 -8.00
N GLU A 122 35.46 -12.63 -9.11
CA GLU A 122 35.48 -11.18 -9.36
C GLU A 122 34.22 -10.50 -8.86
N GLN A 123 33.07 -11.17 -8.87
CA GLN A 123 31.74 -10.63 -8.52
C GLN A 123 31.07 -11.35 -7.30
N ALA A 124 31.88 -11.97 -6.44
CA ALA A 124 31.38 -12.75 -5.29
C ALA A 124 30.48 -11.92 -4.36
N GLU A 125 30.82 -10.65 -4.10
CA GLU A 125 30.02 -9.75 -3.28
C GLU A 125 28.71 -9.40 -3.96
N ALA A 126 28.71 -9.06 -5.24
CA ALA A 126 27.50 -8.77 -6.01
C ALA A 126 26.56 -9.99 -6.06
N LYS A 127 27.11 -11.19 -6.22
CA LYS A 127 26.34 -12.45 -6.19
C LYS A 127 25.66 -12.68 -4.85
N GLU A 128 26.38 -12.48 -3.73
CA GLU A 128 25.82 -12.60 -2.38
C GLU A 128 24.71 -11.56 -2.14
N GLU A 129 24.93 -10.30 -2.52
CA GLU A 129 23.93 -9.24 -2.32
C GLU A 129 22.71 -9.42 -3.23
N ALA A 130 22.87 -9.94 -4.47
CA ALA A 130 21.74 -10.30 -5.32
C ALA A 130 20.90 -11.44 -4.73
N GLN A 131 21.52 -12.46 -4.11
CA GLN A 131 20.78 -13.53 -3.43
C GLN A 131 19.96 -13.00 -2.23
N LYS A 132 20.53 -12.09 -1.44
CA LYS A 132 19.82 -11.40 -0.36
C LYS A 132 18.67 -10.54 -0.89
N LEU A 133 18.86 -9.91 -2.04
CA LEU A 133 17.83 -9.12 -2.69
C LEU A 133 16.64 -9.99 -3.10
N VAL A 134 16.85 -11.19 -3.61
CA VAL A 134 15.79 -12.15 -3.89
C VAL A 134 15.03 -12.54 -2.62
N GLU A 135 15.73 -12.80 -1.51
CA GLU A 135 15.08 -13.10 -0.23
C GLU A 135 14.21 -11.94 0.26
N THR A 136 14.73 -10.71 0.22
CA THR A 136 13.98 -9.53 0.67
C THR A 136 12.76 -9.23 -0.21
N MET A 137 12.88 -9.43 -1.54
CA MET A 137 11.73 -9.28 -2.45
C MET A 137 10.65 -10.34 -2.18
N ASN A 138 11.04 -11.59 -1.94
CA ASN A 138 10.08 -12.65 -1.62
C ASN A 138 9.32 -12.32 -0.32
N ASN A 139 10.01 -11.87 0.72
CA ASN A 139 9.38 -11.46 1.97
C ASN A 139 8.42 -10.26 1.76
N ARG A 140 8.83 -9.27 0.95
CA ARG A 140 8.00 -8.12 0.60
C ARG A 140 6.74 -8.56 -0.16
N TYR A 141 6.90 -9.44 -1.13
CA TYR A 141 5.79 -9.97 -1.91
C TYR A 141 4.80 -10.77 -1.05
N ASP A 142 5.30 -11.64 -0.17
CA ASP A 142 4.48 -12.42 0.75
C ASP A 142 3.69 -11.51 1.72
N ALA A 143 4.33 -10.45 2.23
CA ALA A 143 3.65 -9.45 3.05
C ALA A 143 2.56 -8.70 2.28
N TYR A 144 2.79 -8.35 1.01
CA TYR A 144 1.76 -7.76 0.17
C TYR A 144 0.58 -8.71 -0.06
N GLN A 145 0.81 -10.02 -0.26
CA GLN A 145 -0.29 -10.98 -0.37
C GLN A 145 -1.17 -10.99 0.88
N GLN A 146 -0.56 -10.92 2.08
CA GLN A 146 -1.30 -10.86 3.34
C GLN A 146 -2.11 -9.55 3.47
N LEU A 147 -1.52 -8.41 3.04
CA LEU A 147 -2.22 -7.14 2.99
C LEU A 147 -3.43 -7.20 2.06
N TYR A 148 -3.25 -7.72 0.86
CA TYR A 148 -4.34 -7.89 -0.10
C TYR A 148 -5.47 -8.77 0.44
N GLU A 149 -5.15 -9.94 1.02
CA GLU A 149 -6.14 -10.85 1.62
C GLU A 149 -6.90 -10.18 2.80
N SER A 150 -6.20 -9.40 3.62
CA SER A 150 -6.80 -8.66 4.72
C SER A 150 -7.76 -7.57 4.22
N TYR A 151 -7.35 -6.86 3.17
CA TYR A 151 -8.19 -5.86 2.51
C TYR A 151 -9.44 -6.46 1.87
N GLN A 152 -9.31 -7.59 1.17
CA GLN A 152 -10.44 -8.32 0.59
C GLN A 152 -11.48 -8.68 1.66
N SER A 153 -11.00 -9.17 2.83
CA SER A 153 -11.87 -9.52 3.95
C SER A 153 -12.58 -8.29 4.53
N ALA A 154 -11.92 -7.14 4.63
CA ALA A 154 -12.53 -5.90 5.10
C ALA A 154 -13.61 -5.40 4.12
N ILE A 155 -13.31 -5.41 2.83
CA ILE A 155 -14.25 -5.01 1.77
C ILE A 155 -15.52 -5.87 1.78
N GLU A 156 -15.40 -7.18 1.97
CA GLU A 156 -16.57 -8.06 2.08
C GLU A 156 -17.45 -7.69 3.28
N LEU A 157 -16.84 -7.39 4.43
CA LEU A 157 -17.57 -6.96 5.63
C LEU A 157 -18.23 -5.58 5.47
N ASP A 158 -17.59 -4.64 4.76
CA ASP A 158 -18.17 -3.34 4.43
C ASP A 158 -19.38 -3.50 3.52
N LYS A 159 -19.32 -4.36 2.50
CA LYS A 159 -20.47 -4.69 1.63
C LYS A 159 -21.62 -5.27 2.44
N GLU A 160 -21.34 -6.22 3.32
CA GLU A 160 -22.35 -6.79 4.23
C GLU A 160 -22.98 -5.72 5.12
N LEU A 161 -22.22 -4.76 5.65
CA LEU A 161 -22.74 -3.65 6.44
C LEU A 161 -23.77 -2.84 5.65
N TYR A 162 -23.41 -2.43 4.43
CA TYR A 162 -24.32 -1.60 3.62
C TYR A 162 -25.52 -2.40 3.07
N GLU A 163 -25.44 -3.72 2.97
CA GLU A 163 -26.61 -4.57 2.73
C GLU A 163 -27.52 -4.67 3.96
N LEU A 164 -26.96 -4.79 5.16
CA LEU A 164 -27.71 -4.81 6.42
C LEU A 164 -28.47 -3.49 6.67
N LEU A 165 -27.79 -2.36 6.44
CA LEU A 165 -28.39 -1.02 6.61
C LEU A 165 -29.56 -0.72 5.68
N GLN A 166 -29.79 -1.53 4.65
CA GLN A 166 -30.96 -1.44 3.76
C GLN A 166 -32.18 -2.26 4.23
N GLN A 167 -32.11 -2.90 5.40
CA GLN A 167 -33.18 -3.71 5.97
C GLN A 167 -33.98 -2.91 7.03
N GLU A 168 -35.31 -2.81 6.86
CA GLU A 168 -36.17 -2.05 7.80
C GLU A 168 -36.25 -2.68 9.20
N ASP A 169 -36.04 -4.01 9.29
CA ASP A 169 -36.14 -4.78 10.52
C ASP A 169 -34.74 -5.20 11.07
N LEU A 170 -33.70 -4.41 10.75
CA LEU A 170 -32.34 -4.65 11.24
C LEU A 170 -32.29 -4.55 12.77
N GLU A 171 -31.85 -5.63 13.41
CA GLU A 171 -31.65 -5.66 14.87
C GLU A 171 -30.34 -4.97 15.25
N GLU A 172 -30.38 -4.13 16.30
CA GLU A 172 -29.20 -3.40 16.82
C GLU A 172 -28.02 -4.33 17.14
N GLU A 173 -28.30 -5.52 17.72
CA GLU A 173 -27.26 -6.52 18.00
C GLU A 173 -26.56 -7.01 16.74
N THR A 174 -27.30 -7.21 15.64
CA THR A 174 -26.74 -7.63 14.34
C THR A 174 -25.82 -6.55 13.77
N LEU A 175 -26.25 -5.29 13.82
CA LEU A 175 -25.45 -4.16 13.36
C LEU A 175 -24.17 -4.01 14.19
N GLN A 176 -24.28 -4.05 15.52
CA GLN A 176 -23.10 -3.96 16.40
C GLN A 176 -22.11 -5.07 16.14
N ASN A 177 -22.57 -6.31 16.00
CA ASN A 177 -21.71 -7.44 15.67
C ASN A 177 -21.00 -7.27 14.31
N GLN A 178 -21.63 -6.65 13.33
CA GLN A 178 -21.00 -6.38 12.03
C GLN A 178 -19.93 -5.29 12.15
N ILE A 179 -20.21 -4.21 12.89
CA ILE A 179 -19.22 -3.15 13.16
C ILE A 179 -18.00 -3.70 13.89
N ASP A 180 -18.20 -4.56 14.90
CA ASP A 180 -17.08 -5.18 15.63
C ASP A 180 -16.20 -6.02 14.69
N LYS A 181 -16.80 -6.81 13.79
CA LYS A 181 -16.03 -7.58 12.77
C LYS A 181 -15.26 -6.69 11.81
N ILE A 182 -15.84 -5.58 11.39
CA ILE A 182 -15.20 -4.60 10.51
C ILE A 182 -13.96 -4.03 11.21
N ASN A 183 -14.12 -3.57 12.46
CA ASN A 183 -13.01 -3.04 13.24
C ASN A 183 -11.86 -4.07 13.38
N ASP A 184 -12.18 -5.32 13.77
CA ASP A 184 -11.20 -6.42 13.87
C ASP A 184 -10.53 -6.74 12.52
N SER A 185 -11.20 -6.50 11.40
CA SER A 185 -10.65 -6.73 10.06
C SER A 185 -9.72 -5.59 9.65
N TYR A 186 -10.08 -4.34 9.92
CA TYR A 186 -9.20 -3.19 9.64
C TYR A 186 -7.94 -3.19 10.51
N ASP A 187 -8.02 -3.67 11.76
CA ASP A 187 -6.81 -3.86 12.58
C ASP A 187 -5.80 -4.80 11.88
N LYS A 188 -6.28 -5.86 11.21
CA LYS A 188 -5.42 -6.76 10.42
C LYS A 188 -4.87 -6.09 9.15
N VAL A 189 -5.66 -5.24 8.50
CA VAL A 189 -5.18 -4.46 7.35
C VAL A 189 -4.04 -3.54 7.77
N ILE A 190 -4.18 -2.85 8.91
CA ILE A 190 -3.14 -1.97 9.45
C ILE A 190 -1.86 -2.76 9.76
N GLU A 191 -1.98 -3.89 10.47
CA GLU A 191 -0.84 -4.76 10.80
C GLU A 191 -0.13 -5.27 9.53
N ALA A 192 -0.88 -5.76 8.54
CA ALA A 192 -0.31 -6.24 7.29
C ALA A 192 0.33 -5.11 6.44
N ASN A 193 -0.24 -3.90 6.48
CA ASN A 193 0.34 -2.73 5.82
C ASN A 193 1.67 -2.31 6.46
N GLU A 194 1.75 -2.32 7.80
CA GLU A 194 3.00 -2.04 8.51
C GLU A 194 4.09 -3.06 8.15
N GLU A 195 3.73 -4.36 8.06
CA GLU A 195 4.67 -5.41 7.66
C GLU A 195 5.15 -5.25 6.21
N PHE A 196 4.24 -4.98 5.27
CA PHE A 196 4.59 -4.69 3.88
C PHE A 196 5.53 -3.49 3.76
N ASN A 197 5.26 -2.39 4.47
CA ASN A 197 6.10 -1.21 4.49
C ASN A 197 7.50 -1.53 5.03
N GLN A 198 7.60 -2.31 6.11
CA GLN A 198 8.88 -2.73 6.68
C GLN A 198 9.71 -3.55 5.67
N TYR A 199 9.10 -4.52 4.97
CA TYR A 199 9.82 -5.29 3.96
C TYR A 199 10.13 -4.46 2.71
N THR A 200 9.33 -3.48 2.36
CA THR A 200 9.62 -2.51 1.28
C THR A 200 10.87 -1.69 1.60
N GLU A 201 11.02 -1.21 2.83
CA GLU A 201 12.24 -0.52 3.27
C GLU A 201 13.48 -1.44 3.22
N GLN A 202 13.33 -2.69 3.67
CA GLN A 202 14.42 -3.68 3.61
C GLN A 202 14.83 -3.98 2.17
N TYR A 203 13.86 -4.17 1.27
CA TYR A 203 14.10 -4.40 -0.15
C TYR A 203 14.82 -3.22 -0.80
N ASN A 204 14.36 -1.99 -0.58
CA ASN A 204 14.98 -0.80 -1.14
C ASN A 204 16.43 -0.62 -0.65
N LYS A 205 16.67 -0.88 0.63
CA LYS A 205 18.03 -0.87 1.18
C LYS A 205 18.90 -1.95 0.56
N GLN A 206 18.38 -3.14 0.40
CA GLN A 206 19.12 -4.26 -0.19
C GLN A 206 19.40 -4.03 -1.69
N LYS A 207 18.43 -3.48 -2.44
CA LYS A 207 18.61 -3.08 -3.85
C LYS A 207 19.76 -2.09 -3.99
N LYS A 208 19.81 -1.09 -3.11
CA LYS A 208 20.92 -0.14 -3.07
C LYS A 208 22.25 -0.82 -2.77
N THR A 209 22.30 -1.73 -1.77
CA THR A 209 23.50 -2.46 -1.41
C THR A 209 24.00 -3.32 -2.58
N PHE A 210 23.10 -3.98 -3.30
CA PHE A 210 23.45 -4.72 -4.52
C PHE A 210 24.08 -3.79 -5.56
N TYR A 211 23.49 -2.63 -5.87
CA TYR A 211 24.06 -1.69 -6.84
C TYR A 211 25.45 -1.18 -6.41
N GLU A 212 25.66 -0.93 -5.14
CA GLU A 212 26.94 -0.49 -4.58
C GLU A 212 28.02 -1.58 -4.64
N SER A 213 27.63 -2.88 -4.72
CA SER A 213 28.53 -4.03 -4.85
C SER A 213 28.92 -4.35 -6.30
N THR A 214 28.35 -3.65 -7.26
CA THR A 214 28.63 -3.80 -8.70
C THR A 214 29.50 -2.63 -9.21
N ASP A 215 30.05 -2.80 -10.42
CA ASP A 215 30.79 -1.74 -11.12
C ASP A 215 29.84 -0.76 -11.88
N LEU A 216 28.52 -0.89 -11.67
CA LEU A 216 27.51 -0.05 -12.31
C LEU A 216 27.57 1.37 -11.75
N ASN A 217 27.55 2.36 -12.62
CA ASN A 217 27.42 3.76 -12.24
C ASN A 217 25.94 4.14 -12.15
N VAL A 218 25.29 3.81 -11.01
CA VAL A 218 23.88 4.08 -10.77
C VAL A 218 23.73 5.45 -10.11
N GLU A 219 22.99 6.36 -10.75
CA GLU A 219 22.59 7.63 -10.15
C GLU A 219 21.23 7.48 -9.44
N TYR A 220 21.23 7.59 -8.12
CA TYR A 220 19.99 7.56 -7.32
C TYR A 220 19.29 8.89 -7.40
N SER A 221 18.00 8.90 -7.76
CA SER A 221 17.16 10.08 -7.56
C SER A 221 16.78 10.21 -6.08
N GLU A 222 16.83 11.42 -5.52
CA GLU A 222 16.48 11.68 -4.10
C GLU A 222 15.02 11.30 -3.74
N GLN A 223 14.21 10.88 -4.71
CA GLN A 223 12.81 10.49 -4.52
C GLN A 223 12.60 9.04 -4.04
N GLU A 224 13.58 8.18 -4.07
CA GLU A 224 13.45 6.80 -3.54
C GLU A 224 13.46 6.75 -2.00
N ASN A 225 13.77 7.84 -1.32
CA ASN A 225 13.74 7.94 0.14
C ASN A 225 12.37 8.39 0.71
N GLY A 226 11.35 8.59 -0.13
CA GLY A 226 10.08 9.24 0.23
C GLY A 226 8.88 8.31 0.43
N ALA A 227 9.05 6.99 0.46
CA ALA A 227 7.93 6.06 0.66
C ALA A 227 7.64 5.75 2.14
N SER A 228 8.12 6.56 3.09
CA SER A 228 7.93 6.33 4.53
C SER A 228 7.67 7.61 5.31
N GLU A 229 6.73 8.42 4.85
CA GLU A 229 6.05 9.37 5.73
C GLU A 229 4.53 9.19 5.57
N SER A 230 4.03 8.03 6.05
CA SER A 230 2.65 7.96 6.48
C SER A 230 2.53 8.90 7.67
N GLU A 231 1.92 10.03 7.48
CA GLU A 231 1.47 10.89 8.57
C GLU A 231 0.68 10.03 9.55
N SER A 232 1.35 9.69 10.67
CA SER A 232 0.65 9.18 11.83
C SER A 232 -0.37 10.25 12.21
N ASN A 233 -1.63 9.96 11.95
CA ASN A 233 -2.77 10.75 12.39
C ASN A 233 -2.63 10.91 13.90
N GLU A 234 -2.17 12.07 14.34
CA GLU A 234 -2.33 12.52 15.71
C GLU A 234 -3.83 12.63 15.96
N GLN A 235 -4.40 11.60 16.54
CA GLN A 235 -5.70 11.70 17.18
C GLN A 235 -5.56 12.76 18.26
N GLU A 236 -6.08 13.95 17.98
CA GLU A 236 -6.37 14.96 18.99
C GLU A 236 -7.24 14.28 20.05
N LYS A 237 -6.65 14.09 21.22
CA LYS A 237 -7.40 13.83 22.44
C LYS A 237 -8.25 15.06 22.69
N GLU A 238 -9.54 14.97 22.40
CA GLU A 238 -10.51 15.92 22.95
C GLU A 238 -10.43 15.85 24.47
N ASP A 239 -9.85 16.90 25.04
CA ASP A 239 -9.94 17.25 26.45
C ASP A 239 -11.42 17.46 26.78
N ASN A 240 -11.96 16.60 27.60
CA ASN A 240 -13.30 16.72 28.18
C ASN A 240 -13.20 17.69 29.38
N PRO A 241 -13.73 18.92 29.31
CA PRO A 241 -13.77 19.84 30.44
C PRO A 241 -15.09 19.69 31.18
N ASP A 242 -15.23 18.69 32.05
CA ASP A 242 -16.28 18.76 33.06
C ASP A 242 -15.95 17.94 34.31
N SER A 243 -15.27 18.56 35.24
CA SER A 243 -15.30 18.21 36.67
C SER A 243 -15.01 19.43 37.53
N GLU A 244 -15.89 20.44 37.50
CA GLU A 244 -15.96 21.39 38.60
C GLU A 244 -16.62 20.70 39.80
N LYS A 245 -15.80 20.39 40.79
CA LYS A 245 -16.24 20.06 42.13
C LYS A 245 -16.59 21.36 42.84
N ASP A 246 -17.87 21.50 43.12
CA ASP A 246 -18.43 22.42 44.09
C ASP A 246 -18.01 21.98 45.50
N ASP A 247 -17.13 22.75 46.13
CA ASP A 247 -16.82 22.71 47.57
C ASP A 247 -17.18 24.08 48.14
N THR A 248 -18.45 24.24 48.55
CA THR A 248 -18.84 25.30 49.47
C THR A 248 -18.80 24.75 50.88
N ASP A 249 -17.72 25.08 51.59
CA ASP A 249 -17.64 25.02 53.04
C ASP A 249 -18.40 26.17 53.69
N GLN A 250 -19.04 25.80 54.75
CA GLN A 250 -19.83 26.61 55.68
C GLN A 250 -19.01 27.59 56.45
N GLU A 251 -19.60 28.80 56.68
CA GLU A 251 -19.93 29.28 57.99
C GLU A 251 -21.10 30.31 57.90
#